data_652f73a7c13889439b4577a819717b2e
#
_entry.id   652f73a7c13889439b4577a819717b2e
#
_cell.length_a   1.000
_cell.length_b   1.000
_cell.length_c   1.000
_cell.angle_alpha   90.00
_cell.angle_beta   90.00
_cell.angle_gamma   90.00
#
_symmetry.space_group_name_H-M   'P 1'
#
loop_
_entity.id
_entity.type
_entity.pdbx_description
1 polymer ?
#
loop_
_entity_poly.entity_id
_entity_poly.type
_entity_poly.pdbx_seq_one_letter_code
_entity_poly.pdbx_strand_id
1 'polypeptide(L)'
;SAASDVYKRQAMQGASAAVEVGGSKKISLKIMTLNNTRQKINDCLGNPVEIGIAVMWRVTDTAKAVFNVDNYKEYLSLQCDSALRNVVRVYPYDVSPNVDTTGDGVADEGSLRGSSEVVAARIRDEIQKNVAEAGIEVVEARITYLAYAPEIAAVMLQRQQASAIIDARKMIVDGAVGMVEMALDRLNENKVVELDDERKAAMVSNLLVVLCGNRDAQPIVNSGSLY
;
A
#
# COMPACT_ATOMS: atom_id res chain seq x y z
N SER A 1 58.64 22.78 -28.50
CA SER A 1 58.47 21.53 -29.25
C SER A 1 57.16 20.90 -28.81
N ALA A 2 56.36 20.47 -29.78
CA ALA A 2 54.98 19.99 -29.59
C ALA A 2 54.82 18.93 -28.49
N ALA A 3 55.84 18.18 -28.17
CA ALA A 3 55.83 17.16 -27.11
C ALA A 3 55.82 17.78 -25.70
N SER A 4 56.45 18.92 -25.50
CA SER A 4 56.49 19.63 -24.20
C SER A 4 55.13 20.28 -23.87
N ASP A 5 54.37 20.68 -24.89
CA ASP A 5 53.05 21.28 -24.69
C ASP A 5 51.93 20.25 -24.42
N VAL A 6 52.07 19.02 -24.90
CA VAL A 6 51.18 17.93 -24.60
C VAL A 6 51.33 17.47 -23.14
N TYR A 7 52.58 17.38 -22.65
CA TYR A 7 52.85 17.03 -21.24
C TYR A 7 52.36 18.12 -20.27
N LYS A 8 52.49 19.41 -20.64
CA LYS A 8 51.92 20.49 -19.84
C LYS A 8 50.43 20.52 -19.79
N ARG A 9 49.74 20.15 -20.91
CA ARG A 9 48.29 20.03 -20.94
C ARG A 9 47.77 18.83 -20.15
N GLN A 10 48.46 17.68 -20.17
CA GLN A 10 48.09 16.53 -19.33
C GLN A 10 48.37 16.79 -17.84
N ALA A 11 49.40 17.51 -17.50
CA ALA A 11 49.66 17.90 -16.10
C ALA A 11 48.62 18.94 -15.57
N MET A 12 48.03 19.75 -16.44
CA MET A 12 46.94 20.66 -16.06
C MET A 12 45.58 20.01 -16.01
N GLN A 13 45.32 18.89 -16.72
CA GLN A 13 44.08 18.11 -16.60
C GLN A 13 44.08 17.16 -15.41
N GLY A 14 45.25 16.83 -14.83
CA GLY A 14 45.36 16.02 -13.62
C GLY A 14 45.30 16.81 -12.29
N ALA A 15 45.25 18.13 -12.35
CA ALA A 15 45.30 18.98 -11.15
C ALA A 15 43.96 19.62 -10.78
N SER A 16 42.86 19.19 -11.31
CA SER A 16 41.52 19.60 -10.87
C SER A 16 40.78 18.52 -10.07
N ALA A 17 41.51 17.65 -9.40
CA ALA A 17 41.01 17.11 -8.13
C ALA A 17 41.22 18.22 -7.10
N ALA A 18 40.48 19.32 -7.24
CA ALA A 18 40.32 20.24 -6.13
C ALA A 18 39.64 19.43 -5.03
N VAL A 19 40.48 19.13 -4.03
CA VAL A 19 40.01 18.84 -2.68
C VAL A 19 39.07 20.00 -2.34
N GLU A 20 37.78 19.82 -2.41
CA GLU A 20 36.80 20.69 -1.79
C GLU A 20 36.98 20.56 -0.27
N VAL A 21 38.08 21.03 0.23
CA VAL A 21 38.28 21.38 1.64
C VAL A 21 37.65 22.75 1.82
N GLY A 22 36.35 22.76 2.07
CA GLY A 22 35.62 24.01 2.27
C GLY A 22 34.14 23.89 2.21
N GLY A 23 33.58 22.76 2.63
CA GLY A 23 32.14 22.69 2.90
C GLY A 23 31.81 23.78 3.92
N SER A 24 30.89 24.66 3.56
CA SER A 24 30.36 25.70 4.44
C SER A 24 30.06 25.09 5.81
N LYS A 25 30.77 25.55 6.87
CA LYS A 25 30.54 25.13 8.27
C LYS A 25 29.13 25.58 8.78
N LYS A 26 28.29 26.07 7.90
CA LYS A 26 26.93 26.54 8.22
C LYS A 26 25.94 25.40 8.05
N ILE A 27 25.26 25.06 9.13
CA ILE A 27 24.15 24.10 9.12
C ILE A 27 22.86 24.88 8.94
N SER A 28 22.02 24.43 7.99
CA SER A 28 20.70 25.00 7.81
C SER A 28 19.74 24.44 8.85
N LEU A 29 19.05 25.35 9.56
CA LEU A 29 17.97 25.00 10.49
C LEU A 29 16.57 25.02 9.83
N LYS A 30 16.53 25.28 8.53
CA LYS A 30 15.27 25.25 7.77
C LYS A 30 14.80 23.81 7.57
N ILE A 31 13.51 23.66 7.33
CA ILE A 31 12.96 22.38 6.90
C ILE A 31 13.56 22.04 5.53
N MET A 32 14.12 20.86 5.43
CA MET A 32 14.70 20.29 4.22
C MET A 32 13.94 19.04 3.82
N THR A 33 13.97 18.69 2.55
CA THR A 33 13.36 17.47 2.04
C THR A 33 14.42 16.51 1.56
N LEU A 34 14.33 15.25 2.01
CA LEU A 34 15.09 14.13 1.50
C LEU A 34 14.16 13.26 0.67
N ASN A 35 14.43 13.16 -0.63
CA ASN A 35 13.78 12.16 -1.48
C ASN A 35 14.63 10.91 -1.46
N ASN A 36 14.13 9.87 -0.82
CA ASN A 36 14.83 8.60 -0.78
C ASN A 36 14.60 7.81 -2.07
N THR A 37 15.63 7.11 -2.55
CA THR A 37 15.54 6.29 -3.75
C THR A 37 14.55 5.16 -3.54
N ARG A 38 13.89 4.74 -4.63
CA ARG A 38 13.00 3.58 -4.60
C ARG A 38 13.77 2.34 -4.16
N GLN A 39 13.20 1.62 -3.22
CA GLN A 39 13.75 0.37 -2.73
C GLN A 39 12.80 -0.78 -3.01
N LYS A 40 13.38 -1.92 -3.34
CA LYS A 40 12.67 -3.18 -3.49
C LYS A 40 12.71 -3.93 -2.17
N ILE A 41 11.54 -4.10 -1.55
CA ILE A 41 11.39 -4.72 -0.23
C ILE A 41 10.25 -5.73 -0.34
N ASN A 42 10.37 -6.87 0.33
CA ASN A 42 9.27 -7.81 0.42
C ASN A 42 8.27 -7.37 1.48
N ASP A 43 6.99 -7.44 1.16
CA ASP A 43 5.90 -7.25 2.09
C ASP A 43 5.80 -8.41 3.10
N CYS A 44 4.82 -8.37 4.02
CA CYS A 44 4.65 -9.44 5.02
C CYS A 44 4.27 -10.79 4.41
N LEU A 45 3.75 -10.83 3.19
CA LEU A 45 3.40 -12.03 2.43
C LEU A 45 4.55 -12.54 1.55
N GLY A 46 5.70 -11.84 1.55
CA GLY A 46 6.87 -12.18 0.74
C GLY A 46 6.81 -11.66 -0.70
N ASN A 47 5.84 -10.82 -1.05
CA ASN A 47 5.75 -10.22 -2.38
C ASN A 47 6.73 -9.06 -2.50
N PRO A 48 7.57 -8.99 -3.55
CA PRO A 48 8.46 -7.87 -3.75
C PRO A 48 7.68 -6.62 -4.19
N VAL A 49 7.82 -5.55 -3.42
CA VAL A 49 7.23 -4.23 -3.69
C VAL A 49 8.33 -3.19 -3.85
N GLU A 50 8.12 -2.23 -4.72
CA GLU A 50 8.96 -1.05 -4.85
C GLU A 50 8.30 0.11 -4.13
N ILE A 51 9.02 0.72 -3.21
CA ILE A 51 8.55 1.84 -2.41
C ILE A 51 9.58 2.96 -2.39
N GLY A 52 9.10 4.20 -2.51
CA GLY A 52 9.88 5.41 -2.35
C GLY A 52 9.20 6.33 -1.34
N ILE A 53 10.00 7.06 -0.57
CA ILE A 53 9.53 8.03 0.42
C ILE A 53 10.19 9.39 0.24
N ALA A 54 9.48 10.43 0.63
CA ALA A 54 10.01 11.76 0.85
C ALA A 54 9.89 12.08 2.35
N VAL A 55 10.99 12.55 2.93
CA VAL A 55 11.07 12.87 4.35
C VAL A 55 11.37 14.36 4.51
N MET A 56 10.51 15.07 5.21
CA MET A 56 10.73 16.46 5.62
C MET A 56 11.34 16.46 7.00
N TRP A 57 12.47 17.13 7.14
CA TRP A 57 13.28 17.10 8.34
C TRP A 57 14.00 18.43 8.57
N ARG A 58 14.42 18.67 9.78
CA ARG A 58 15.27 19.81 10.17
C ARG A 58 16.27 19.43 11.25
N VAL A 59 17.33 20.20 11.38
CA VAL A 59 18.27 20.09 12.49
C VAL A 59 17.75 20.94 13.66
N THR A 60 17.57 20.33 14.81
CA THR A 60 17.15 21.00 16.05
C THR A 60 18.29 21.18 17.00
N ASP A 61 19.26 20.27 17.00
CA ASP A 61 20.46 20.34 17.83
C ASP A 61 21.72 20.26 16.94
N THR A 62 22.30 21.42 16.69
CA THR A 62 23.50 21.53 15.84
C THR A 62 24.72 20.87 16.43
N ALA A 63 24.84 20.86 17.78
CA ALA A 63 25.98 20.22 18.47
C ALA A 63 25.93 18.70 18.22
N LYS A 64 24.78 18.07 18.43
CA LYS A 64 24.60 16.64 18.14
C LYS A 64 24.84 16.31 16.68
N ALA A 65 24.33 17.14 15.76
CA ALA A 65 24.50 16.92 14.33
C ALA A 65 25.94 17.01 13.83
N VAL A 66 26.82 17.74 14.57
CA VAL A 66 28.22 17.89 14.19
C VAL A 66 29.13 16.89 14.93
N PHE A 67 28.84 16.63 16.20
CA PHE A 67 29.76 15.84 17.05
C PHE A 67 29.36 14.35 17.09
N ASN A 68 28.10 13.99 16.87
CA ASN A 68 27.70 12.60 16.97
C ASN A 68 27.73 11.88 15.61
N VAL A 69 27.75 12.61 14.49
CA VAL A 69 27.65 12.02 13.13
C VAL A 69 28.53 12.81 12.16
N ASP A 70 29.31 12.11 11.36
CA ASP A 70 30.17 12.75 10.36
C ASP A 70 29.39 13.46 9.26
N ASN A 71 28.37 12.76 8.73
CA ASN A 71 27.48 13.26 7.67
C ASN A 71 26.03 13.00 8.05
N TYR A 72 25.39 13.97 8.67
CA TYR A 72 24.01 13.86 9.13
C TYR A 72 22.98 13.60 8.01
N LYS A 73 23.26 14.03 6.75
CA LYS A 73 22.39 13.79 5.60
C LYS A 73 22.45 12.33 5.15
N GLU A 74 23.64 11.80 5.05
CA GLU A 74 23.89 10.40 4.69
C GLU A 74 23.37 9.47 5.80
N TYR A 75 23.62 9.83 7.06
CA TYR A 75 23.08 9.14 8.21
C TYR A 75 21.55 9.07 8.17
N LEU A 76 20.88 10.21 7.92
CA LEU A 76 19.42 10.25 7.77
C LEU A 76 18.95 9.34 6.64
N SER A 77 19.61 9.33 5.49
CA SER A 77 19.25 8.49 4.36
C SER A 77 19.32 7.00 4.71
N LEU A 78 20.39 6.58 5.39
CA LEU A 78 20.55 5.19 5.86
C LEU A 78 19.47 4.80 6.89
N GLN A 79 19.12 5.72 7.79
CA GLN A 79 18.05 5.47 8.77
C GLN A 79 16.68 5.42 8.11
N CYS A 80 16.43 6.21 7.06
CA CYS A 80 15.22 6.11 6.25
C CYS A 80 15.11 4.75 5.58
N ASP A 81 16.20 4.23 5.00
CA ASP A 81 16.24 2.90 4.38
C ASP A 81 15.95 1.79 5.38
N SER A 82 16.53 1.88 6.56
CA SER A 82 16.32 0.91 7.63
C SER A 82 14.88 0.91 8.14
N ALA A 83 14.35 2.09 8.46
CA ALA A 83 13.00 2.25 8.96
C ALA A 83 11.94 1.79 7.92
N LEU A 84 12.17 2.15 6.65
CA LEU A 84 11.30 1.75 5.55
C LEU A 84 11.23 0.23 5.45
N ARG A 85 12.37 -0.44 5.51
CA ARG A 85 12.46 -1.91 5.45
C ARG A 85 11.78 -2.57 6.65
N ASN A 86 11.94 -2.02 7.85
CA ASN A 86 11.32 -2.55 9.06
C ASN A 86 9.79 -2.44 9.01
N VAL A 87 9.27 -1.29 8.57
CA VAL A 87 7.83 -1.04 8.53
C VAL A 87 7.15 -1.83 7.39
N VAL A 88 7.72 -1.78 6.17
CA VAL A 88 7.11 -2.45 5.00
C VAL A 88 6.95 -3.97 5.20
N ARG A 89 7.89 -4.59 5.89
CA ARG A 89 7.84 -6.05 6.16
C ARG A 89 6.69 -6.49 7.07
N VAL A 90 6.03 -5.57 7.75
CA VAL A 90 4.91 -5.85 8.64
C VAL A 90 3.56 -5.79 7.92
N TYR A 91 3.47 -4.99 6.86
CA TYR A 91 2.21 -4.77 6.13
C TYR A 91 2.15 -5.55 4.84
N PRO A 92 0.95 -6.06 4.42
CA PRO A 92 0.73 -6.52 3.05
C PRO A 92 0.66 -5.31 2.11
N TYR A 93 0.96 -5.52 0.83
CA TYR A 93 0.80 -4.47 -0.18
C TYR A 93 -0.66 -4.01 -0.32
N ASP A 94 -1.59 -4.96 -0.39
CA ASP A 94 -3.02 -4.71 -0.50
C ASP A 94 -3.77 -5.45 0.61
N VAL A 95 -5.04 -5.10 0.81
CA VAL A 95 -5.88 -5.71 1.85
C VAL A 95 -5.84 -7.24 1.73
N SER A 96 -5.49 -7.88 2.82
CA SER A 96 -5.44 -9.34 2.92
C SER A 96 -6.19 -9.74 4.20
N PRO A 97 -7.35 -10.43 4.08
CA PRO A 97 -8.01 -10.97 5.24
C PRO A 97 -7.06 -11.97 5.93
N ASN A 98 -7.01 -11.95 7.24
CA ASN A 98 -6.18 -12.79 8.11
C ASN A 98 -4.71 -12.35 8.29
N VAL A 99 -4.37 -11.10 8.01
CA VAL A 99 -3.06 -10.53 8.38
C VAL A 99 -3.24 -9.61 9.58
N ASP A 100 -2.56 -9.92 10.67
CA ASP A 100 -2.47 -9.06 11.86
C ASP A 100 -1.21 -8.19 11.73
N THR A 101 -1.40 -6.89 11.50
CA THR A 101 -0.32 -5.92 11.40
C THR A 101 -0.06 -5.18 12.72
N THR A 102 -0.99 -5.29 13.66
CA THR A 102 -0.89 -4.67 15.00
C THR A 102 -0.23 -5.57 16.02
N GLY A 103 -0.28 -6.88 15.82
CA GLY A 103 0.26 -7.88 16.75
C GLY A 103 -0.65 -8.15 17.95
N ASP A 104 -1.92 -7.78 17.86
CA ASP A 104 -2.92 -8.00 18.91
C ASP A 104 -3.67 -9.35 18.80
N GLY A 105 -3.33 -10.15 17.80
CA GLY A 105 -3.93 -11.45 17.53
C GLY A 105 -5.23 -11.37 16.73
N VAL A 106 -5.64 -10.17 16.29
CA VAL A 106 -6.81 -9.95 15.44
C VAL A 106 -6.33 -9.51 14.06
N ALA A 107 -6.85 -10.14 13.00
CA ALA A 107 -6.54 -9.73 11.64
C ALA A 107 -7.09 -8.31 11.38
N ASP A 108 -6.25 -7.39 10.98
CA ASP A 108 -6.64 -6.04 10.60
C ASP A 108 -6.69 -5.87 9.07
N GLU A 109 -7.39 -4.85 8.61
CA GLU A 109 -7.49 -4.50 7.19
C GLU A 109 -6.36 -3.56 6.74
N GLY A 110 -5.32 -3.38 7.57
CA GLY A 110 -4.19 -2.51 7.27
C GLY A 110 -3.37 -3.01 6.08
N SER A 111 -3.09 -2.13 5.13
CA SER A 111 -2.22 -2.41 3.99
C SER A 111 -1.39 -1.19 3.62
N LEU A 112 -0.28 -1.42 2.91
CA LEU A 112 0.57 -0.33 2.42
C LEU A 112 -0.23 0.63 1.53
N ARG A 113 -1.12 0.11 0.70
CA ARG A 113 -1.93 0.87 -0.24
C ARG A 113 -3.15 1.53 0.43
N GLY A 114 -3.89 0.78 1.23
CA GLY A 114 -5.15 1.24 1.83
C GLY A 114 -4.95 2.17 3.01
N SER A 115 -3.87 1.96 3.79
CA SER A 115 -3.57 2.69 5.02
C SER A 115 -2.29 3.53 4.90
N SER A 116 -2.04 4.10 3.74
CA SER A 116 -0.78 4.79 3.42
C SER A 116 -0.40 5.91 4.40
N GLU A 117 -1.38 6.63 4.97
CA GLU A 117 -1.15 7.68 5.97
C GLU A 117 -0.68 7.11 7.31
N VAL A 118 -1.29 6.01 7.76
CA VAL A 118 -0.91 5.31 9.00
C VAL A 118 0.49 4.73 8.85
N VAL A 119 0.77 4.11 7.71
CA VAL A 119 2.08 3.55 7.39
C VAL A 119 3.14 4.66 7.34
N ALA A 120 2.85 5.80 6.71
CA ALA A 120 3.75 6.95 6.64
C ALA A 120 4.04 7.52 8.03
N ALA A 121 3.04 7.63 8.90
CA ALA A 121 3.22 8.05 10.29
C ALA A 121 4.14 7.08 11.06
N ARG A 122 3.95 5.78 10.89
CA ARG A 122 4.79 4.75 11.51
C ARG A 122 6.24 4.80 11.00
N ILE A 123 6.43 5.03 9.69
CA ILE A 123 7.77 5.24 9.11
C ILE A 123 8.42 6.47 9.72
N ARG A 124 7.71 7.61 9.82
CA ARG A 124 8.20 8.82 10.48
C ARG A 124 8.67 8.54 11.89
N ASP A 125 7.86 7.87 12.70
CA ASP A 125 8.15 7.58 14.10
C ASP A 125 9.37 6.65 14.26
N GLU A 126 9.50 5.68 13.36
CA GLU A 126 10.64 4.78 13.33
C GLU A 126 11.94 5.52 12.93
N ILE A 127 11.89 6.39 11.92
CA ILE A 127 13.02 7.24 11.54
C ILE A 127 13.38 8.16 12.71
N GLN A 128 12.40 8.80 13.36
CA GLN A 128 12.60 9.73 14.45
C GLN A 128 13.34 9.07 15.62
N LYS A 129 13.00 7.84 15.99
CA LYS A 129 13.72 7.10 17.03
C LYS A 129 15.21 6.94 16.70
N ASN A 130 15.50 6.63 15.45
CA ASN A 130 16.85 6.35 15.01
C ASN A 130 17.71 7.61 14.87
N VAL A 131 17.11 8.77 14.56
CA VAL A 131 17.86 10.01 14.28
C VAL A 131 17.87 11.02 15.44
N ALA A 132 17.20 10.71 16.54
CA ALA A 132 17.11 11.59 17.70
C ALA A 132 18.50 11.93 18.29
N GLU A 133 19.41 10.96 18.30
CA GLU A 133 20.79 11.15 18.81
C GLU A 133 21.65 12.02 17.89
N ALA A 134 21.28 12.16 16.62
CA ALA A 134 21.91 13.05 15.65
C ALA A 134 21.36 14.49 15.69
N GLY A 135 20.44 14.81 16.59
CA GLY A 135 19.84 16.14 16.70
C GLY A 135 18.96 16.52 15.52
N ILE A 136 18.38 15.53 14.85
CA ILE A 136 17.49 15.68 13.70
C ILE A 136 16.06 15.44 14.14
N GLU A 137 15.17 16.31 13.69
CA GLU A 137 13.71 16.14 13.83
C GLU A 137 13.09 15.82 12.48
N VAL A 138 12.35 14.73 12.44
CA VAL A 138 11.53 14.34 11.28
C VAL A 138 10.16 14.96 11.42
N VAL A 139 9.85 15.94 10.57
CA VAL A 139 8.59 16.66 10.58
C VAL A 139 7.49 15.79 10.00
N GLU A 140 7.76 15.20 8.82
CA GLU A 140 6.79 14.39 8.08
C GLU A 140 7.50 13.38 7.20
N ALA A 141 6.90 12.22 7.01
CA ALA A 141 7.27 11.26 5.99
C ALA A 141 6.07 11.00 5.07
N ARG A 142 6.30 10.90 3.77
CA ARG A 142 5.27 10.61 2.77
C ARG A 142 5.73 9.52 1.83
N ILE A 143 4.85 8.59 1.52
CA ILE A 143 5.07 7.61 0.47
C ILE A 143 4.87 8.31 -0.87
N THR A 144 5.92 8.35 -1.70
CA THR A 144 5.91 9.00 -3.02
C THR A 144 5.70 8.02 -4.15
N TYR A 145 6.02 6.77 -3.91
CA TYR A 145 5.88 5.69 -4.87
C TYR A 145 5.60 4.37 -4.15
N LEU A 146 4.65 3.62 -4.66
CA LEU A 146 4.33 2.29 -4.17
C LEU A 146 3.75 1.45 -5.31
N ALA A 147 4.41 0.37 -5.65
CA ALA A 147 3.96 -0.58 -6.68
C ALA A 147 4.52 -1.96 -6.40
N TYR A 148 3.88 -3.00 -6.95
CA TYR A 148 4.55 -4.30 -7.04
C TYR A 148 5.78 -4.21 -7.92
N ALA A 149 6.81 -4.98 -7.61
CA ALA A 149 7.97 -5.09 -8.47
C ALA A 149 7.57 -5.60 -9.87
N PRO A 150 8.23 -5.10 -10.95
CA PRO A 150 7.82 -5.39 -12.33
C PRO A 150 7.68 -6.87 -12.65
N GLU A 151 8.50 -7.73 -12.04
CA GLU A 151 8.52 -9.17 -12.27
C GLU A 151 7.23 -9.89 -11.84
N ILE A 152 6.47 -9.32 -10.87
CA ILE A 152 5.23 -9.92 -10.38
C ILE A 152 3.99 -9.08 -10.66
N ALA A 153 4.15 -7.86 -11.16
CA ALA A 153 3.05 -6.91 -11.32
C ALA A 153 1.89 -7.45 -12.17
N ALA A 154 2.19 -8.14 -13.29
CA ALA A 154 1.17 -8.73 -14.14
C ALA A 154 0.37 -9.84 -13.45
N VAL A 155 1.06 -10.72 -12.73
CA VAL A 155 0.44 -11.85 -12.00
C VAL A 155 -0.42 -11.32 -10.85
N MET A 156 0.06 -10.30 -10.12
CA MET A 156 -0.69 -9.69 -9.04
C MET A 156 -1.94 -8.94 -9.54
N LEU A 157 -1.86 -8.30 -10.70
CA LEU A 157 -3.04 -7.70 -11.33
C LEU A 157 -4.09 -8.75 -11.67
N GLN A 158 -3.70 -9.88 -12.26
CA GLN A 158 -4.62 -10.98 -12.53
C GLN A 158 -5.26 -11.53 -11.25
N ARG A 159 -4.49 -11.66 -10.18
CA ARG A 159 -5.00 -12.09 -8.87
C ARG A 159 -6.03 -11.09 -8.31
N GLN A 160 -5.74 -9.79 -8.39
CA GLN A 160 -6.68 -8.74 -7.95
C GLN A 160 -7.98 -8.76 -8.77
N GLN A 161 -7.88 -8.94 -10.10
CA GLN A 161 -9.05 -9.06 -10.97
C GLN A 161 -9.89 -10.31 -10.62
N ALA A 162 -9.26 -11.45 -10.39
CA ALA A 162 -9.96 -12.67 -10.00
C ALA A 162 -10.66 -12.51 -8.65
N SER A 163 -10.01 -11.93 -7.65
CA SER A 163 -10.61 -11.63 -6.35
C SER A 163 -11.81 -10.69 -6.51
N ALA A 164 -11.67 -9.60 -7.24
CA ALA A 164 -12.75 -8.66 -7.48
C ALA A 164 -13.99 -9.29 -8.15
N ILE A 165 -13.79 -10.24 -9.08
CA ILE A 165 -14.88 -10.99 -9.71
C ILE A 165 -15.59 -11.89 -8.70
N ILE A 166 -14.84 -12.56 -7.82
CA ILE A 166 -15.40 -13.42 -6.77
C ILE A 166 -16.20 -12.57 -5.78
N ASP A 167 -15.64 -11.45 -5.33
CA ASP A 167 -16.30 -10.54 -4.40
C ASP A 167 -17.57 -9.94 -5.00
N ALA A 168 -17.52 -9.52 -6.26
CA ALA A 168 -18.71 -9.04 -6.98
C ALA A 168 -19.81 -10.12 -7.07
N ARG A 169 -19.44 -11.36 -7.37
CA ARG A 169 -20.40 -12.49 -7.42
C ARG A 169 -20.98 -12.78 -6.05
N LYS A 170 -20.17 -12.75 -4.99
CA LYS A 170 -20.66 -12.91 -3.62
C LYS A 170 -21.69 -11.83 -3.28
N MET A 171 -21.40 -10.56 -3.58
CA MET A 171 -22.34 -9.45 -3.34
C MET A 171 -23.64 -9.63 -4.10
N ILE A 172 -23.62 -10.15 -5.34
CA ILE A 172 -24.83 -10.45 -6.12
C ILE A 172 -25.65 -11.56 -5.43
N VAL A 173 -25.02 -12.62 -4.97
CA VAL A 173 -25.70 -13.72 -4.28
C VAL A 173 -26.28 -13.26 -2.94
N ASP A 174 -25.49 -12.56 -2.13
CA ASP A 174 -25.95 -12.03 -0.83
C ASP A 174 -27.13 -11.05 -1.02
N GLY A 175 -27.05 -10.17 -2.02
CA GLY A 175 -28.14 -9.28 -2.40
C GLY A 175 -29.39 -10.02 -2.88
N ALA A 176 -29.22 -11.06 -3.69
CA ALA A 176 -30.35 -11.88 -4.18
C ALA A 176 -31.04 -12.63 -3.05
N VAL A 177 -30.27 -13.22 -2.12
CA VAL A 177 -30.82 -13.90 -0.94
C VAL A 177 -31.60 -12.91 -0.08
N GLY A 178 -31.04 -11.74 0.23
CA GLY A 178 -31.74 -10.72 1.00
C GLY A 178 -33.03 -10.20 0.34
N MET A 179 -33.04 -10.08 -1.00
CA MET A 179 -34.28 -9.72 -1.74
C MET A 179 -35.35 -10.80 -1.65
N VAL A 180 -34.95 -12.08 -1.73
CA VAL A 180 -35.87 -13.22 -1.60
C VAL A 180 -36.44 -13.29 -0.19
N GLU A 181 -35.63 -13.16 0.83
CA GLU A 181 -36.08 -13.12 2.23
C GLU A 181 -37.09 -12.01 2.46
N MET A 182 -36.78 -10.79 2.00
CA MET A 182 -37.65 -9.64 2.13
C MET A 182 -38.97 -9.85 1.38
N ALA A 183 -38.94 -10.49 0.22
CA ALA A 183 -40.17 -10.80 -0.55
C ALA A 183 -41.05 -11.80 0.19
N LEU A 184 -40.48 -12.86 0.76
CA LEU A 184 -41.23 -13.86 1.53
C LEU A 184 -41.83 -13.25 2.82
N ASP A 185 -41.09 -12.43 3.52
CA ASP A 185 -41.57 -11.75 4.74
C ASP A 185 -42.76 -10.85 4.43
N ARG A 186 -42.67 -10.03 3.37
CA ARG A 186 -43.78 -9.15 2.96
C ARG A 186 -45.02 -9.91 2.50
N LEU A 187 -44.87 -11.05 1.82
CA LEU A 187 -46.01 -11.89 1.43
C LEU A 187 -46.67 -12.52 2.64
N ASN A 188 -45.90 -12.93 3.65
CA ASN A 188 -46.41 -13.45 4.91
C ASN A 188 -47.15 -12.38 5.75
N GLU A 189 -46.58 -11.19 5.89
CA GLU A 189 -47.17 -10.08 6.65
C GLU A 189 -48.48 -9.61 6.05
N ASN A 190 -48.55 -9.51 4.75
CA ASN A 190 -49.75 -9.03 4.04
C ASN A 190 -50.82 -10.10 3.79
N LYS A 191 -50.56 -11.35 4.22
CA LYS A 191 -51.45 -12.51 4.00
C LYS A 191 -51.96 -12.62 2.55
N VAL A 192 -51.13 -12.25 1.58
CA VAL A 192 -51.50 -12.21 0.16
C VAL A 192 -51.66 -13.61 -0.41
N VAL A 193 -50.86 -14.56 0.07
CA VAL A 193 -50.88 -15.96 -0.36
C VAL A 193 -50.47 -16.85 0.81
N GLU A 194 -51.26 -17.91 1.07
CA GLU A 194 -50.80 -19.03 1.91
C GLU A 194 -49.91 -19.96 1.06
N LEU A 195 -48.61 -19.88 1.24
CA LEU A 195 -47.65 -20.72 0.56
C LEU A 195 -47.25 -21.89 1.48
N ASP A 196 -47.44 -23.10 0.98
CA ASP A 196 -46.86 -24.28 1.57
C ASP A 196 -45.32 -24.30 1.34
N ASP A 197 -44.61 -25.15 2.05
CA ASP A 197 -43.15 -25.17 1.99
C ASP A 197 -42.60 -25.55 0.60
N GLU A 198 -43.33 -26.38 -0.14
CA GLU A 198 -42.97 -26.81 -1.50
C GLU A 198 -43.06 -25.64 -2.49
N ARG A 199 -44.15 -24.86 -2.41
CA ARG A 199 -44.36 -23.66 -3.25
C ARG A 199 -43.38 -22.54 -2.89
N LYS A 200 -43.06 -22.36 -1.60
CA LYS A 200 -42.00 -21.44 -1.17
C LYS A 200 -40.64 -21.83 -1.76
N ALA A 201 -40.26 -23.11 -1.68
CA ALA A 201 -39.00 -23.61 -2.23
C ALA A 201 -38.94 -23.40 -3.77
N ALA A 202 -39.98 -23.66 -4.49
CA ALA A 202 -40.06 -23.42 -5.93
C ALA A 202 -39.92 -21.93 -6.27
N MET A 203 -40.61 -21.06 -5.52
CA MET A 203 -40.53 -19.60 -5.71
C MET A 203 -39.12 -19.07 -5.41
N VAL A 204 -38.50 -19.51 -4.31
CA VAL A 204 -37.13 -19.15 -3.96
C VAL A 204 -36.15 -19.56 -5.07
N SER A 205 -36.24 -20.80 -5.55
CA SER A 205 -35.38 -21.31 -6.61
C SER A 205 -35.54 -20.47 -7.91
N ASN A 206 -36.75 -20.15 -8.31
CA ASN A 206 -37.02 -19.34 -9.50
C ASN A 206 -36.50 -17.91 -9.35
N LEU A 207 -36.71 -17.27 -8.19
CA LEU A 207 -36.25 -15.93 -7.94
C LEU A 207 -34.70 -15.86 -7.91
N LEU A 208 -34.03 -16.83 -7.28
CA LEU A 208 -32.57 -16.88 -7.26
C LEU A 208 -31.99 -17.08 -8.66
N VAL A 209 -32.60 -17.91 -9.50
CA VAL A 209 -32.16 -18.09 -10.90
C VAL A 209 -32.27 -16.77 -11.67
N VAL A 210 -33.37 -16.02 -11.50
CA VAL A 210 -33.59 -14.74 -12.18
C VAL A 210 -32.61 -13.67 -11.65
N LEU A 211 -32.46 -13.57 -10.35
CA LEU A 211 -31.64 -12.53 -9.70
C LEU A 211 -30.11 -12.77 -9.83
N CYS A 212 -29.68 -14.04 -9.81
CA CYS A 212 -28.27 -14.42 -9.98
C CYS A 212 -27.90 -14.71 -11.45
N GLY A 213 -28.88 -14.87 -12.35
CA GLY A 213 -28.64 -15.12 -13.75
C GLY A 213 -28.12 -13.89 -14.50
N ASN A 214 -27.09 -14.07 -15.30
CA ASN A 214 -26.47 -13.00 -16.09
C ASN A 214 -27.10 -12.84 -17.49
N ARG A 215 -28.33 -13.39 -17.71
CA ARG A 215 -29.09 -13.29 -18.96
C ARG A 215 -30.49 -12.83 -18.64
N ASP A 216 -31.10 -12.07 -19.59
CA ASP A 216 -32.53 -11.76 -19.59
C ASP A 216 -33.32 -13.06 -19.44
N ALA A 217 -33.79 -13.32 -18.22
CA ALA A 217 -34.55 -14.52 -17.95
C ALA A 217 -35.91 -14.38 -18.63
N GLN A 218 -36.15 -15.18 -19.66
CA GLN A 218 -37.49 -15.34 -20.17
C GLN A 218 -38.32 -16.10 -19.12
N PRO A 219 -39.40 -15.54 -18.59
CA PRO A 219 -40.23 -16.22 -17.63
C PRO A 219 -40.87 -17.43 -18.30
N ILE A 220 -40.43 -18.63 -17.93
CA ILE A 220 -41.14 -19.87 -18.28
C ILE A 220 -42.34 -19.95 -17.32
N VAL A 221 -43.47 -19.51 -17.77
CA VAL A 221 -44.75 -19.75 -17.09
C VAL A 221 -45.05 -21.23 -17.24
N ASN A 222 -44.73 -22.02 -16.24
CA ASN A 222 -45.14 -23.40 -16.19
C ASN A 222 -46.64 -23.41 -15.82
N SER A 223 -47.52 -23.33 -16.83
CA SER A 223 -48.94 -23.56 -16.68
C SER A 223 -49.18 -25.08 -16.57
N GLY A 224 -48.59 -25.68 -15.54
CA GLY A 224 -48.87 -27.09 -15.18
C GLY A 224 -50.30 -27.21 -14.74
N SER A 225 -51.05 -27.92 -15.56
CA SER A 225 -52.44 -28.33 -15.48
C SER A 225 -52.96 -28.44 -14.05
N LEU A 226 -53.95 -27.59 -13.78
CA LEU A 226 -54.98 -27.85 -12.78
C LEU A 226 -55.79 -29.08 -13.24
N TYR A 227 -55.46 -30.24 -12.69
CA TYR A 227 -56.39 -31.35 -12.55
C TYR A 227 -56.17 -31.98 -11.19
#